data_8af7996757e50f375b4d1229b84c6eba
#
_entry.id   8af7996757e50f375b4d1229b84c6eba
#
_cell.length_a   1.000
_cell.length_b   1.000
_cell.length_c   1.000
_cell.angle_alpha   90.00
_cell.angle_beta   90.00
_cell.angle_gamma   90.00
#
_symmetry.space_group_name_H-M   'P 1'
#
loop_
_entity.id
_entity.type
_entity.pdbx_description
1 polymer ?
#
loop_
_entity_poly.entity_id
_entity_poly.type
_entity_poly.pdbx_seq_one_letter_code
_entity_poly.pdbx_strand_id
1 'polypeptide(L)' 'GPVTEDVGLKKVLANLKSEWRVLVDMSYFQGFTHEEISKILNIPLGTVKTRIRSALSQLRTMIQP' A
#
# COMPACT_ATOMS: atom_id res chain seq x y z
N GLY A 1 12.57 18.35 -6.57
CA GLY A 1 11.19 18.47 -6.62
C GLY A 1 10.49 17.17 -6.37
N PRO A 2 9.33 17.04 -6.95
CA PRO A 2 8.49 15.86 -6.72
C PRO A 2 9.18 14.55 -7.09
N VAL A 3 10.07 14.59 -8.03
CA VAL A 3 10.78 13.37 -8.48
C VAL A 3 11.60 12.75 -7.36
N THR A 4 12.22 13.58 -6.54
CA THR A 4 13.04 13.10 -5.44
C THR A 4 12.18 12.33 -4.42
N GLU A 5 10.99 12.84 -4.17
CA GLU A 5 10.07 12.21 -3.23
C GLU A 5 9.63 10.84 -3.76
N ASP A 6 9.37 10.75 -5.06
CA ASP A 6 8.97 9.50 -5.68
C ASP A 6 10.04 8.42 -5.53
N VAL A 7 11.30 8.80 -5.69
CA VAL A 7 12.39 7.84 -5.56
C VAL A 7 12.46 7.30 -4.13
N GLY A 8 12.34 8.19 -3.14
CA GLY A 8 12.34 7.77 -1.74
C GLY A 8 11.17 6.86 -1.42
N LEU A 9 9.99 7.22 -1.93
CA LEU A 9 8.78 6.44 -1.70
C LEU A 9 8.89 5.05 -2.33
N LYS A 10 9.44 4.96 -3.53
CA LYS A 10 9.63 3.67 -4.18
C LYS A 10 10.53 2.75 -3.38
N LYS A 11 11.59 3.28 -2.79
CA LYS A 11 12.47 2.48 -1.93
C LYS A 11 11.73 1.95 -0.71
N VAL A 12 10.94 2.79 -0.08
CA VAL A 12 10.17 2.40 1.09
C VAL A 12 9.17 1.32 0.71
N LEU A 13 8.45 1.52 -0.39
CA LEU A 13 7.47 0.55 -0.86
C LEU A 13 8.11 -0.79 -1.22
N ALA A 14 9.31 -0.76 -1.77
CA ALA A 14 10.01 -1.98 -2.14
C ALA A 14 10.33 -2.86 -0.94
N ASN A 15 10.37 -2.29 0.26
CA ASN A 15 10.66 -3.03 1.49
C ASN A 15 9.40 -3.61 2.14
N LEU A 16 8.23 -3.29 1.62
CA LEU A 16 6.99 -3.89 2.10
C LEU A 16 6.85 -5.31 1.57
N LYS A 17 6.12 -6.14 2.31
CA LYS A 17 5.69 -7.43 1.77
C LYS A 17 4.98 -7.20 0.45
N SER A 18 5.21 -8.08 -0.51
CA SER A 18 4.63 -7.91 -1.85
C SER A 18 3.10 -7.84 -1.81
N GLU A 19 2.45 -8.64 -0.97
CA GLU A 19 0.99 -8.64 -0.86
C GLU A 19 0.46 -7.32 -0.30
N TRP A 20 1.21 -6.66 0.57
CA TRP A 20 0.84 -5.34 1.10
C TRP A 20 1.10 -4.25 0.07
N ARG A 21 2.22 -4.37 -0.65
CA ARG A 21 2.59 -3.38 -1.67
C ARG A 21 1.56 -3.29 -2.77
N VAL A 22 1.05 -4.43 -3.22
CA VAL A 22 0.00 -4.47 -4.23
C VAL A 22 -1.23 -3.71 -3.76
N LEU A 23 -1.64 -3.90 -2.52
CA LEU A 23 -2.82 -3.24 -1.97
C LEU A 23 -2.63 -1.73 -1.83
N VAL A 24 -1.45 -1.31 -1.39
CA VAL A 24 -1.15 0.12 -1.29
C VAL A 24 -1.15 0.75 -2.67
N ASP A 25 -0.54 0.07 -3.63
CA ASP A 25 -0.50 0.57 -5.00
C ASP A 25 -1.91 0.74 -5.58
N MET A 26 -2.75 -0.27 -5.43
CA MET A 26 -4.11 -0.22 -5.94
C MET A 26 -4.94 0.88 -5.27
N SER A 27 -4.79 1.03 -3.97
CA SER A 27 -5.57 1.99 -3.19
C SER A 27 -5.13 3.44 -3.42
N TYR A 28 -3.83 3.68 -3.30
CA TYR A 28 -3.32 5.05 -3.28
C TYR A 28 -2.82 5.56 -4.62
N PHE A 29 -2.32 4.70 -5.47
CA PHE A 29 -1.80 5.14 -6.76
C PHE A 29 -2.77 4.88 -7.91
N GLN A 30 -3.54 3.82 -7.84
CA GLN A 30 -4.51 3.52 -8.90
C GLN A 30 -5.92 3.98 -8.56
N GLY A 31 -6.18 4.33 -7.30
CA GLY A 31 -7.44 4.92 -6.91
C GLY A 31 -8.61 3.96 -6.73
N PHE A 32 -8.35 2.67 -6.57
CA PHE A 32 -9.41 1.69 -6.32
C PHE A 32 -9.91 1.80 -4.88
N THR A 33 -11.21 1.60 -4.69
CA THR A 33 -11.77 1.49 -3.33
C THR A 33 -11.42 0.12 -2.76
N HIS A 34 -11.55 -0.01 -1.44
CA HIS A 34 -11.32 -1.30 -0.80
C HIS A 34 -12.26 -2.38 -1.33
N GLU A 35 -13.52 -2.00 -1.59
CA GLU A 35 -14.49 -2.94 -2.16
C GLU A 35 -14.08 -3.39 -3.55
N GLU A 36 -13.59 -2.47 -4.36
CA GLU A 36 -13.12 -2.81 -5.69
C GLU A 36 -11.92 -3.75 -5.62
N ILE A 37 -10.98 -3.45 -4.73
CA ILE A 37 -9.80 -4.30 -4.54
C ILE A 37 -10.20 -5.70 -4.11
N SER A 38 -11.16 -5.77 -3.18
CA SER A 38 -11.68 -7.04 -2.71
C SER A 38 -12.20 -7.90 -3.87
N LYS A 39 -12.92 -7.28 -4.78
CA LYS A 39 -13.47 -7.98 -5.94
C LYS A 39 -12.39 -8.34 -6.96
N ILE A 40 -11.49 -7.42 -7.24
CA ILE A 40 -10.43 -7.64 -8.23
C ILE A 40 -9.51 -8.78 -7.81
N LEU A 41 -9.10 -8.77 -6.54
CA LEU A 41 -8.16 -9.76 -6.03
C LEU A 41 -8.85 -11.01 -5.46
N ASN A 42 -10.19 -10.97 -5.39
CA ASN A 42 -10.99 -12.07 -4.86
C ASN A 42 -10.57 -12.46 -3.44
N ILE A 43 -10.45 -11.46 -2.58
CA ILE A 43 -10.16 -11.65 -1.16
C ILE A 43 -11.21 -10.89 -0.33
N PRO A 44 -11.47 -11.33 0.91
CA PRO A 44 -12.47 -10.67 1.74
C PRO A 44 -12.15 -9.19 1.97
N LEU A 45 -13.19 -8.37 2.04
CA LEU A 45 -13.04 -6.94 2.27
C LEU A 45 -12.30 -6.67 3.59
N GLY A 46 -12.60 -7.42 4.64
CA GLY A 46 -11.91 -7.28 5.91
C GLY A 46 -10.42 -7.53 5.80
N THR A 47 -10.04 -8.49 4.95
CA THR A 47 -8.64 -8.78 4.69
C THR A 47 -7.95 -7.61 4.00
N VAL A 48 -8.62 -7.01 3.00
CA VAL A 48 -8.10 -5.82 2.33
C VAL A 48 -7.83 -4.72 3.33
N LYS A 49 -8.83 -4.41 4.15
CA LYS A 49 -8.71 -3.34 5.13
C LYS A 49 -7.60 -3.59 6.15
N THR A 50 -7.53 -4.80 6.66
CA THR A 50 -6.52 -5.17 7.65
C THR A 50 -5.11 -5.09 7.08
N ARG A 51 -4.93 -5.61 5.87
CA ARG A 51 -3.61 -5.59 5.23
C ARG A 51 -3.17 -4.17 4.88
N ILE A 52 -4.08 -3.33 4.41
CA ILE A 52 -3.74 -1.94 4.11
C ILE A 52 -3.35 -1.21 5.40
N ARG A 53 -4.09 -1.43 6.48
CA ARG A 53 -3.76 -0.83 7.76
C ARG A 53 -2.37 -1.26 8.23
N SER A 54 -2.06 -2.55 8.12
CA SER A 54 -0.75 -3.08 8.49
C SER A 54 0.35 -2.48 7.63
N ALA A 55 0.09 -2.36 6.33
CA ALA A 55 1.06 -1.77 5.40
C ALA A 55 1.35 -0.31 5.76
N LEU A 56 0.30 0.47 6.05
CA LEU A 56 0.49 1.86 6.42
C LEU A 56 1.24 2.01 7.74
N SER A 57 0.97 1.13 8.68
CA SER A 57 1.69 1.11 9.95
C SER A 57 3.18 0.85 9.72
N GLN A 58 3.48 -0.11 8.86
CA GLN A 58 4.87 -0.45 8.54
C GLN A 58 5.55 0.70 7.81
N LEU A 59 4.86 1.33 6.86
CA LEU A 59 5.41 2.48 6.16
C LEU A 59 5.72 3.63 7.12
N ARG A 60 4.86 3.83 8.10
CA ARG A 60 5.07 4.88 9.09
C ARG A 60 6.37 4.66 9.86
N THR A 61 6.63 3.43 10.26
CA THR A 61 7.86 3.12 11.00
C THR A 61 9.10 3.27 10.14
N MET A 62 8.97 3.03 8.83
CA MET A 62 10.11 3.17 7.92
C MET A 62 10.44 4.63 7.61
N ILE A 63 9.44 5.50 7.65
CA ILE A 63 9.60 6.92 7.29
C ILE A 63 10.00 7.77 8.48
N GLN A 64 9.45 7.48 9.66
CA GLN A 64 9.73 8.26 10.85
C GLN A 64 11.11 7.92 11.41
N PRO A 65 11.86 8.94 11.82
CA PRO A 65 13.18 8.73 12.42
C PRO A 65 13.10 8.04 13.79
#